data_72d736ec8bea774c1a3c269f6b74da65
#
_entry.id   72d736ec8bea774c1a3c269f6b74da65
#
_cell.length_a   1.000
_cell.length_b   1.000
_cell.length_c   1.000
_cell.angle_alpha   90.00
_cell.angle_beta   90.00
_cell.angle_gamma   90.00
#
_symmetry.space_group_name_H-M   'P 1'
#
loop_
_entity.id
_entity.type
_entity.pdbx_description
1 polymer ?
#
loop_
_entity_poly.entity_id
_entity_poly.type
_entity_poly.pdbx_seq_one_letter_code
_entity_poly.pdbx_strand_id
1 'polypeptide(L)'
;MSTIVTQPAVTMSSDAGALPTYVEIYDTTLRDGTQGEGVSFSLMDKLKIARHLDGLGVDYIEGGYPLSNPKDVAFFEQARALELQHAKICAFGMTRRRETRAQDDPGMLALVDSGAPVITIVGKTWDLHVDEVLRVSREENLAMIRESLAFCREAGREVFYDAEHFFDGFRANGEYAIQTLRAALEGGANRLVLCDTNGGSLPEWIAQVVRQVRSALPQASEHLGIHTHNDGGLAVANSLAAVRSGAVQVQGTINGIGERCGNVDLTTVIANLRLKLGVRCLARDDSLVHLTETSRFVYELANMNLAPGQPYVGPAAFAHKGGMHVHAVNRIAHSYEHVEPESVGNTRRVLVSELSGVSNITALLGRKFDIAEDRGLQRRVLNKVQDLENAGYQFEAANASFELLLYGELGKRRPYWKLDHYRCVILKTDGQPPSTEATVKVEVAGRTEHHVAEGDGPVNALDGALRRCLLPHYPQISQVHLRDYKVRVVNSAQETAAKVRVIIDFAVIAGDAPERYFSTIGVSENIVDASWGALIDAFEYHLLECGV
;
A
#
# COMPACT_ATOMS: atom_id res chain seq x y z
N MET A 1 27.04 8.02 -11.42
CA MET A 1 26.10 8.98 -12.04
C MET A 1 25.12 8.13 -12.85
N SER A 2 23.97 7.82 -12.28
CA SER A 2 22.92 7.03 -12.94
C SER A 2 22.23 7.94 -13.96
N THR A 3 22.32 7.58 -15.23
CA THR A 3 21.66 8.31 -16.32
C THR A 3 20.18 7.94 -16.27
N ILE A 4 19.36 8.85 -15.77
CA ILE A 4 17.89 8.74 -15.88
C ILE A 4 17.60 8.69 -17.38
N VAL A 5 17.19 7.51 -17.89
CA VAL A 5 16.69 7.37 -19.25
C VAL A 5 15.30 7.99 -19.29
N THR A 6 15.25 9.30 -19.51
CA THR A 6 13.99 9.96 -19.88
C THR A 6 13.59 9.41 -21.25
N GLN A 7 12.38 8.86 -21.35
CA GLN A 7 11.79 8.59 -22.66
C GLN A 7 11.86 9.89 -23.47
N PRO A 8 12.18 9.82 -24.79
CA PRO A 8 12.17 11.02 -25.61
C PRO A 8 10.81 11.68 -25.46
N ALA A 9 10.82 12.98 -25.20
CA ALA A 9 9.60 13.77 -25.08
C ALA A 9 8.72 13.45 -26.30
N VAL A 10 7.58 12.81 -26.03
CA VAL A 10 6.54 12.66 -27.06
C VAL A 10 6.24 14.09 -27.48
N THR A 11 6.52 14.43 -28.75
CA THR A 11 6.16 15.73 -29.31
C THR A 11 4.66 15.87 -29.18
N MET A 12 4.25 16.57 -28.13
CA MET A 12 2.87 16.85 -27.81
C MET A 12 2.30 17.74 -28.91
N SER A 13 1.07 17.46 -29.34
CA SER A 13 0.33 18.38 -30.20
C SER A 13 0.36 19.79 -29.60
N SER A 14 0.42 20.81 -30.43
CA SER A 14 0.57 22.24 -30.11
C SER A 14 -0.48 22.82 -29.12
N ASP A 15 -1.45 22.04 -28.67
CA ASP A 15 -2.52 22.42 -27.73
C ASP A 15 -2.29 22.00 -26.26
N ALA A 16 -1.20 21.30 -25.94
CA ALA A 16 -0.87 20.98 -24.55
C ALA A 16 -0.02 22.13 -23.99
N GLY A 17 -0.61 22.91 -23.07
CA GLY A 17 0.12 23.90 -22.27
C GLY A 17 1.36 23.29 -21.59
N ALA A 18 2.35 24.12 -21.23
CA ALA A 18 3.51 23.65 -20.50
C ALA A 18 3.07 22.92 -19.20
N LEU A 19 3.71 21.77 -18.91
CA LEU A 19 3.48 21.06 -17.66
C LEU A 19 3.84 21.97 -16.47
N PRO A 20 3.13 21.87 -15.34
CA PRO A 20 3.53 22.57 -14.13
C PRO A 20 4.92 22.10 -13.69
N THR A 21 5.72 23.00 -13.15
CA THR A 21 7.06 22.68 -12.64
C THR A 21 6.99 21.89 -11.33
N TYR A 22 5.89 22.07 -10.58
CA TYR A 22 5.60 21.39 -9.33
C TYR A 22 4.10 21.05 -9.26
N VAL A 23 3.77 19.88 -8.73
CA VAL A 23 2.40 19.45 -8.42
C VAL A 23 2.35 19.10 -6.94
N GLU A 24 1.50 19.79 -6.20
CA GLU A 24 1.28 19.52 -4.78
C GLU A 24 0.59 18.18 -4.58
N ILE A 25 1.06 17.42 -3.59
CA ILE A 25 0.43 16.17 -3.14
C ILE A 25 -0.34 16.43 -1.87
N TYR A 26 -1.65 16.21 -1.95
CA TYR A 26 -2.58 16.29 -0.83
C TYR A 26 -3.04 14.87 -0.47
N ASP A 27 -2.57 14.39 0.67
CA ASP A 27 -2.91 13.05 1.17
C ASP A 27 -4.16 13.08 2.05
N THR A 28 -5.17 12.30 1.69
CA THR A 28 -6.41 12.14 2.46
C THR A 28 -6.56 10.71 3.04
N THR A 29 -5.46 9.98 3.19
CA THR A 29 -5.44 8.62 3.77
C THR A 29 -6.10 8.57 5.15
N LEU A 30 -5.86 9.60 5.99
CA LEU A 30 -6.35 9.64 7.36
C LEU A 30 -7.82 10.07 7.49
N ARG A 31 -8.45 10.57 6.42
CA ARG A 31 -9.87 10.97 6.41
C ARG A 31 -10.66 10.14 5.39
N ASP A 32 -10.49 10.37 4.10
CA ASP A 32 -11.23 9.69 3.04
C ASP A 32 -10.83 8.19 2.95
N GLY A 33 -9.55 7.93 3.14
CA GLY A 33 -9.04 6.55 3.22
C GLY A 33 -9.74 5.73 4.31
N THR A 34 -10.10 6.35 5.46
CA THR A 34 -10.80 5.65 6.56
C THR A 34 -12.27 5.35 6.27
N GLN A 35 -12.82 5.83 5.16
CA GLN A 35 -14.15 5.45 4.68
C GLN A 35 -14.13 4.11 3.92
N GLY A 36 -12.96 3.56 3.65
CA GLY A 36 -12.79 2.23 3.08
C GLY A 36 -13.31 1.13 4.01
N GLU A 37 -13.97 0.11 3.44
CA GLU A 37 -14.48 -1.02 4.20
C GLU A 37 -13.33 -1.73 4.94
N GLY A 38 -13.47 -1.91 6.25
CA GLY A 38 -12.48 -2.56 7.11
C GLY A 38 -11.27 -1.70 7.49
N VAL A 39 -11.18 -0.45 7.05
CA VAL A 39 -10.09 0.46 7.39
C VAL A 39 -10.42 1.27 8.64
N SER A 40 -9.59 1.13 9.68
CA SER A 40 -9.73 1.93 10.90
C SER A 40 -8.36 2.20 11.51
N PHE A 41 -8.01 3.47 11.64
CA PHE A 41 -6.79 3.89 12.32
C PHE A 41 -7.09 4.32 13.75
N SER A 42 -6.25 3.91 14.69
CA SER A 42 -6.22 4.52 16.02
C SER A 42 -5.65 5.95 15.95
N LEU A 43 -5.80 6.72 17.02
CA LEU A 43 -5.17 8.04 17.11
C LEU A 43 -3.64 7.96 16.92
N MET A 44 -3.01 6.96 17.53
CA MET A 44 -1.56 6.76 17.39
C MET A 44 -1.14 6.38 15.98
N ASP A 45 -1.96 5.58 15.27
CA ASP A 45 -1.69 5.25 13.86
C ASP A 45 -1.78 6.49 12.98
N LYS A 46 -2.81 7.33 13.15
CA LYS A 46 -2.92 8.61 12.43
C LYS A 46 -1.69 9.48 12.63
N LEU A 47 -1.20 9.63 13.86
CA LEU A 47 -0.01 10.44 14.16
C LEU A 47 1.28 9.84 13.55
N LYS A 48 1.41 8.51 13.57
CA LYS A 48 2.56 7.81 12.94
C LYS A 48 2.52 7.98 11.41
N ILE A 49 1.36 7.78 10.78
CA ILE A 49 1.18 7.95 9.34
C ILE A 49 1.49 9.40 8.95
N ALA A 50 1.00 10.39 9.70
CA ALA A 50 1.27 11.80 9.41
C ALA A 50 2.78 12.12 9.41
N ARG A 51 3.55 11.61 10.40
CA ARG A 51 5.01 11.77 10.41
C ARG A 51 5.70 11.08 9.24
N HIS A 52 5.20 9.90 8.87
CA HIS A 52 5.77 9.13 7.77
C HIS A 52 5.54 9.81 6.42
N LEU A 53 4.35 10.37 6.21
CA LEU A 53 3.98 11.15 5.03
C LEU A 53 4.78 12.46 4.93
N ASP A 54 5.01 13.15 6.04
CA ASP A 54 5.90 14.31 6.10
C ASP A 54 7.34 13.93 5.70
N GLY A 55 7.84 12.79 6.20
CA GLY A 55 9.14 12.24 5.82
C GLY A 55 9.24 11.88 4.32
N LEU A 56 8.16 11.41 3.71
CA LEU A 56 8.07 11.21 2.26
C LEU A 56 8.09 12.56 1.52
N GLY A 57 7.62 13.63 2.14
CA GLY A 57 7.62 14.98 1.59
C GLY A 57 6.36 15.36 0.83
N VAL A 58 5.18 14.86 1.24
CA VAL A 58 3.89 15.35 0.74
C VAL A 58 3.62 16.76 1.27
N ASP A 59 2.80 17.55 0.56
CA ASP A 59 2.56 18.95 0.92
C ASP A 59 1.48 19.11 1.98
N TYR A 60 0.43 18.29 1.90
CA TYR A 60 -0.75 18.39 2.76
C TYR A 60 -1.19 17.02 3.25
N ILE A 61 -1.65 16.96 4.51
CA ILE A 61 -2.17 15.75 5.16
C ILE A 61 -3.52 16.06 5.79
N GLU A 62 -4.58 15.49 5.26
CA GLU A 62 -5.94 15.67 5.75
C GLU A 62 -6.21 14.76 6.95
N GLY A 63 -6.21 15.35 8.14
CA GLY A 63 -6.27 14.63 9.39
C GLY A 63 -7.63 14.08 9.79
N GLY A 64 -8.72 14.66 9.28
CA GLY A 64 -10.08 14.26 9.63
C GLY A 64 -11.09 15.41 9.60
N TYR A 65 -12.28 15.12 10.12
CA TYR A 65 -13.37 16.10 10.27
C TYR A 65 -13.61 16.40 11.76
N PRO A 66 -13.19 17.58 12.28
CA PRO A 66 -13.21 17.87 13.72
C PRO A 66 -14.57 17.75 14.39
N LEU A 67 -15.67 17.91 13.64
CA LEU A 67 -17.04 17.79 14.17
C LEU A 67 -17.51 16.32 14.24
N SER A 68 -16.89 15.39 13.50
CA SER A 68 -17.47 14.06 13.27
C SER A 68 -17.35 13.10 14.45
N ASN A 69 -16.21 13.11 15.15
CA ASN A 69 -15.94 12.18 16.24
C ASN A 69 -14.83 12.68 17.18
N PRO A 70 -14.80 12.18 18.45
CA PRO A 70 -13.78 12.57 19.44
C PRO A 70 -12.34 12.22 19.03
N LYS A 71 -12.14 11.17 18.24
CA LYS A 71 -10.81 10.75 17.78
C LYS A 71 -10.20 11.79 16.85
N ASP A 72 -10.99 12.39 15.96
CA ASP A 72 -10.52 13.44 15.05
C ASP A 72 -10.21 14.72 15.82
N VAL A 73 -11.03 15.09 16.83
CA VAL A 73 -10.70 16.20 17.72
C VAL A 73 -9.34 15.97 18.40
N ALA A 74 -9.15 14.79 19.02
CA ALA A 74 -7.90 14.43 19.68
C ALA A 74 -6.69 14.39 18.71
N PHE A 75 -6.91 14.01 17.45
CA PHE A 75 -5.87 14.08 16.44
C PHE A 75 -5.38 15.52 16.21
N PHE A 76 -6.28 16.47 16.00
CA PHE A 76 -5.88 17.86 15.79
C PHE A 76 -5.20 18.46 17.03
N GLU A 77 -5.65 18.13 18.22
CA GLU A 77 -5.00 18.56 19.48
C GLU A 77 -3.55 18.07 19.54
N GLN A 78 -3.30 16.79 19.26
CA GLN A 78 -1.96 16.20 19.32
C GLN A 78 -1.11 16.54 18.10
N ALA A 79 -1.71 16.70 16.92
CA ALA A 79 -1.01 17.07 15.70
C ALA A 79 -0.31 18.44 15.79
N ARG A 80 -0.80 19.35 16.64
CA ARG A 80 -0.12 20.63 16.93
C ARG A 80 1.28 20.47 17.50
N ALA A 81 1.54 19.35 18.20
CA ALA A 81 2.85 19.00 18.76
C ALA A 81 3.72 18.18 17.79
N LEU A 82 3.22 17.84 16.60
CA LEU A 82 4.04 17.22 15.58
C LEU A 82 4.96 18.28 14.97
N GLU A 83 6.26 18.07 15.10
CA GLU A 83 7.27 18.89 14.44
C GLU A 83 7.44 18.42 12.99
N LEU A 84 6.42 18.64 12.16
CA LEU A 84 6.47 18.32 10.74
C LEU A 84 7.43 19.29 10.03
N GLN A 85 8.23 18.76 9.13
CA GLN A 85 9.27 19.54 8.44
C GLN A 85 8.75 20.23 7.18
N HIS A 86 7.72 19.67 6.55
CA HIS A 86 7.21 20.15 5.28
C HIS A 86 5.68 20.17 5.22
N ALA A 87 5.04 19.03 5.54
CA ALA A 87 3.61 18.87 5.35
C ALA A 87 2.78 19.79 6.27
N LYS A 88 1.68 20.32 5.74
CA LYS A 88 0.66 21.05 6.51
C LYS A 88 -0.51 20.12 6.84
N ILE A 89 -0.94 20.10 8.09
CA ILE A 89 -2.16 19.40 8.49
C ILE A 89 -3.39 20.16 8.02
N CYS A 90 -4.35 19.44 7.41
CA CYS A 90 -5.60 19.98 6.90
C CYS A 90 -6.79 19.43 7.70
N ALA A 91 -7.74 20.31 8.01
CA ALA A 91 -9.04 19.94 8.57
C ALA A 91 -10.09 19.97 7.46
N PHE A 92 -10.87 18.90 7.35
CA PHE A 92 -11.94 18.78 6.37
C PHE A 92 -13.29 19.12 6.99
N GLY A 93 -14.18 19.75 6.23
CA GLY A 93 -15.56 20.01 6.64
C GLY A 93 -16.46 20.45 5.50
N MET A 94 -17.74 20.63 5.83
CA MET A 94 -18.76 21.05 4.87
C MET A 94 -18.96 22.58 4.93
N THR A 95 -19.63 23.13 3.92
CA THR A 95 -20.15 24.50 3.98
C THR A 95 -21.07 24.67 5.18
N ARG A 96 -21.26 25.93 5.63
CA ARG A 96 -22.24 26.25 6.66
C ARG A 96 -23.62 25.67 6.34
N ARG A 97 -24.43 25.45 7.37
CA ARG A 97 -25.82 25.01 7.19
C ARG A 97 -26.65 26.15 6.56
N ARG A 98 -27.71 25.75 5.83
CA ARG A 98 -28.70 26.69 5.31
C ARG A 98 -29.27 27.55 6.43
N GLU A 99 -29.58 28.79 6.14
CA GLU A 99 -30.22 29.76 7.07
C GLU A 99 -29.38 30.04 8.34
N THR A 100 -28.12 29.61 8.39
CA THR A 100 -27.21 29.80 9.54
C THR A 100 -26.02 30.63 9.07
N ARG A 101 -25.60 31.66 9.81
CA ARG A 101 -24.39 32.41 9.48
C ARG A 101 -23.16 31.56 9.77
N ALA A 102 -22.10 31.70 9.01
CA ALA A 102 -20.87 30.89 9.19
C ALA A 102 -20.31 30.99 10.63
N GLN A 103 -20.35 32.16 11.24
CA GLN A 103 -19.89 32.41 12.60
C GLN A 103 -20.74 31.77 13.71
N ASP A 104 -21.95 31.33 13.40
CA ASP A 104 -22.88 30.67 14.33
C ASP A 104 -23.01 29.18 14.02
N ASP A 105 -22.34 28.69 12.96
CA ASP A 105 -22.40 27.30 12.55
C ASP A 105 -21.38 26.44 13.33
N PRO A 106 -21.84 25.40 14.07
CA PRO A 106 -20.95 24.54 14.87
C PRO A 106 -19.85 23.87 14.03
N GLY A 107 -20.13 23.54 12.75
CA GLY A 107 -19.13 22.93 11.85
C GLY A 107 -18.02 23.92 11.51
N MET A 108 -18.38 25.14 11.19
CA MET A 108 -17.42 26.22 10.91
C MET A 108 -16.55 26.54 12.12
N LEU A 109 -17.16 26.63 13.30
CA LEU A 109 -16.44 26.86 14.55
C LEU A 109 -15.47 25.73 14.85
N ALA A 110 -15.92 24.46 14.75
CA ALA A 110 -15.06 23.31 14.97
C ALA A 110 -13.85 23.27 14.01
N LEU A 111 -14.02 23.69 12.76
CA LEU A 111 -12.93 23.78 11.80
C LEU A 111 -11.87 24.80 12.23
N VAL A 112 -12.28 26.00 12.63
CA VAL A 112 -11.36 27.04 13.10
C VAL A 112 -10.69 26.65 14.40
N ASP A 113 -11.44 26.07 15.35
CA ASP A 113 -10.96 25.63 16.67
C ASP A 113 -10.00 24.43 16.59
N SER A 114 -10.06 23.64 15.51
CA SER A 114 -9.08 22.56 15.25
C SER A 114 -7.63 23.05 15.30
N GLY A 115 -7.42 24.32 14.95
CA GLY A 115 -6.09 24.93 14.86
C GLY A 115 -5.29 24.48 13.64
N ALA A 116 -5.88 23.70 12.72
CA ALA A 116 -5.22 23.30 11.48
C ALA A 116 -4.87 24.55 10.63
N PRO A 117 -3.66 24.62 10.07
CA PRO A 117 -3.25 25.76 9.22
C PRO A 117 -4.04 25.81 7.91
N VAL A 118 -4.56 24.68 7.44
CA VAL A 118 -5.34 24.56 6.21
C VAL A 118 -6.71 24.00 6.53
N ILE A 119 -7.75 24.56 5.91
CA ILE A 119 -9.13 24.07 6.01
C ILE A 119 -9.63 23.77 4.60
N THR A 120 -10.08 22.56 4.37
CA THR A 120 -10.72 22.13 3.13
C THR A 120 -12.23 22.06 3.32
N ILE A 121 -12.96 22.84 2.54
CA ILE A 121 -14.42 22.92 2.56
C ILE A 121 -15.00 22.20 1.34
N VAL A 122 -15.78 21.14 1.57
CA VAL A 122 -16.55 20.50 0.50
C VAL A 122 -17.89 21.22 0.29
N GLY A 123 -18.22 21.50 -0.96
CA GLY A 123 -19.50 22.12 -1.33
C GLY A 123 -20.11 21.49 -2.58
N LYS A 124 -21.44 21.57 -2.68
CA LYS A 124 -22.19 20.95 -3.78
C LYS A 124 -22.08 21.78 -5.05
N THR A 125 -21.72 21.12 -6.16
CA THR A 125 -21.56 21.75 -7.48
C THR A 125 -22.53 21.22 -8.53
N TRP A 126 -23.20 20.13 -8.24
CA TRP A 126 -24.22 19.54 -9.09
C TRP A 126 -25.60 20.04 -8.66
N ASP A 127 -26.32 20.66 -9.56
CA ASP A 127 -27.65 21.21 -9.28
C ASP A 127 -28.63 20.15 -8.76
N LEU A 128 -28.57 18.91 -9.24
CA LEU A 128 -29.32 17.79 -8.67
C LEU A 128 -29.12 17.67 -7.15
N HIS A 129 -27.89 17.80 -6.66
CA HIS A 129 -27.60 17.71 -5.23
C HIS A 129 -28.06 18.95 -4.46
N VAL A 130 -28.03 20.13 -5.09
CA VAL A 130 -28.53 21.36 -4.48
C VAL A 130 -30.04 21.28 -4.31
N ASP A 131 -30.73 20.86 -5.37
CA ASP A 131 -32.19 20.85 -5.41
C ASP A 131 -32.79 19.70 -4.56
N GLU A 132 -32.23 18.49 -4.64
CA GLU A 132 -32.82 17.28 -4.05
C GLU A 132 -32.19 16.87 -2.69
N VAL A 133 -30.90 17.13 -2.49
CA VAL A 133 -30.18 16.73 -1.26
C VAL A 133 -30.13 17.88 -0.26
N LEU A 134 -29.60 19.04 -0.64
CA LEU A 134 -29.55 20.21 0.23
C LEU A 134 -30.92 20.87 0.38
N ARG A 135 -31.74 20.85 -0.66
CA ARG A 135 -33.06 21.50 -0.74
C ARG A 135 -32.99 23.00 -0.44
N VAL A 136 -32.07 23.65 -1.12
CA VAL A 136 -31.87 25.10 -1.05
C VAL A 136 -31.91 25.72 -2.46
N SER A 137 -32.09 27.02 -2.57
CA SER A 137 -31.92 27.70 -3.85
C SER A 137 -30.44 27.67 -4.30
N ARG A 138 -30.21 27.81 -5.59
CA ARG A 138 -28.85 27.86 -6.15
C ARG A 138 -28.08 29.07 -5.61
N GLU A 139 -28.74 30.19 -5.43
CA GLU A 139 -28.18 31.41 -4.85
C GLU A 139 -27.75 31.19 -3.40
N GLU A 140 -28.57 30.47 -2.59
CA GLU A 140 -28.21 30.15 -1.21
C GLU A 140 -27.00 29.20 -1.18
N ASN A 141 -26.94 28.20 -2.07
CA ASN A 141 -25.74 27.32 -2.13
C ASN A 141 -24.48 28.13 -2.48
N LEU A 142 -24.54 29.06 -3.43
CA LEU A 142 -23.43 29.95 -3.77
C LEU A 142 -23.03 30.84 -2.57
N ALA A 143 -24.00 31.35 -1.80
CA ALA A 143 -23.75 32.10 -0.58
C ALA A 143 -23.10 31.19 0.50
N MET A 144 -23.59 29.96 0.71
CA MET A 144 -23.01 29.00 1.64
C MET A 144 -21.52 28.73 1.32
N ILE A 145 -21.19 28.54 0.05
CA ILE A 145 -19.80 28.33 -0.40
C ILE A 145 -18.94 29.55 -0.07
N ARG A 146 -19.33 30.71 -0.56
CA ARG A 146 -18.58 31.96 -0.39
C ARG A 146 -18.36 32.32 1.08
N GLU A 147 -19.43 32.32 1.88
CA GLU A 147 -19.38 32.72 3.27
C GLU A 147 -18.58 31.76 4.17
N SER A 148 -18.65 30.45 3.89
CA SER A 148 -17.86 29.44 4.62
C SER A 148 -16.37 29.64 4.41
N LEU A 149 -15.95 29.81 3.16
CA LEU A 149 -14.54 30.03 2.82
C LEU A 149 -14.04 31.38 3.37
N ALA A 150 -14.83 32.45 3.24
CA ALA A 150 -14.50 33.77 3.77
C ALA A 150 -14.29 33.71 5.29
N PHE A 151 -15.18 33.04 6.03
CA PHE A 151 -15.08 32.89 7.48
C PHE A 151 -13.78 32.19 7.91
N CYS A 152 -13.41 31.05 7.26
CA CYS A 152 -12.18 30.35 7.56
C CYS A 152 -10.95 31.21 7.20
N ARG A 153 -10.99 31.94 6.08
CA ARG A 153 -9.92 32.82 5.66
C ARG A 153 -9.72 34.00 6.60
N GLU A 154 -10.82 34.63 7.06
CA GLU A 154 -10.79 35.70 8.07
C GLU A 154 -10.19 35.23 9.40
N ALA A 155 -10.36 33.94 9.74
CA ALA A 155 -9.69 33.30 10.86
C ALA A 155 -8.19 33.00 10.61
N GLY A 156 -7.62 33.48 9.49
CA GLY A 156 -6.20 33.35 9.15
C GLY A 156 -5.80 31.98 8.59
N ARG A 157 -6.74 31.19 8.09
CA ARG A 157 -6.47 29.87 7.53
C ARG A 157 -6.23 29.94 6.03
N GLU A 158 -5.38 29.06 5.52
CA GLU A 158 -5.35 28.71 4.10
C GLU A 158 -6.61 27.88 3.82
N VAL A 159 -7.35 28.18 2.74
CA VAL A 159 -8.64 27.53 2.48
C VAL A 159 -8.69 26.90 1.10
N PHE A 160 -9.13 25.64 1.05
CA PHE A 160 -9.34 24.88 -0.17
C PHE A 160 -10.83 24.59 -0.35
N TYR A 161 -11.27 24.54 -1.59
CA TYR A 161 -12.63 24.22 -1.96
C TYR A 161 -12.68 22.93 -2.76
N ASP A 162 -13.25 21.87 -2.19
CA ASP A 162 -13.55 20.63 -2.89
C ASP A 162 -14.91 20.74 -3.55
N ALA A 163 -14.89 20.87 -4.87
CA ALA A 163 -16.07 20.97 -5.73
C ALA A 163 -16.66 19.57 -5.96
N GLU A 164 -17.49 19.09 -5.02
CA GLU A 164 -18.01 17.73 -5.00
C GLU A 164 -18.91 17.45 -6.21
N HIS A 165 -18.73 16.27 -6.84
CA HIS A 165 -19.39 15.86 -8.09
C HIS A 165 -19.23 16.86 -9.23
N PHE A 166 -18.08 17.54 -9.32
CA PHE A 166 -17.87 18.60 -10.29
C PHE A 166 -18.08 18.14 -11.73
N PHE A 167 -17.54 16.99 -12.10
CA PHE A 167 -17.61 16.49 -13.48
C PHE A 167 -19.01 16.05 -13.88
N ASP A 168 -19.81 15.53 -12.95
CA ASP A 168 -21.23 15.23 -13.17
C ASP A 168 -22.05 16.52 -13.27
N GLY A 169 -21.85 17.45 -12.35
CA GLY A 169 -22.50 18.75 -12.34
C GLY A 169 -22.18 19.56 -13.58
N PHE A 170 -20.91 19.57 -14.00
CA PHE A 170 -20.48 20.26 -15.22
C PHE A 170 -21.11 19.68 -16.48
N ARG A 171 -21.30 18.36 -16.54
CA ARG A 171 -22.00 17.69 -17.65
C ARG A 171 -23.48 18.06 -17.68
N ALA A 172 -24.12 18.17 -16.52
CA ALA A 172 -25.55 18.50 -16.40
C ALA A 172 -25.78 20.00 -16.60
N ASN A 173 -24.99 20.86 -15.96
CA ASN A 173 -25.12 22.30 -15.98
C ASN A 173 -23.76 22.97 -15.75
N GLY A 174 -22.97 23.07 -16.83
CA GLY A 174 -21.62 23.64 -16.77
C GLY A 174 -21.56 25.09 -16.32
N GLU A 175 -22.58 25.91 -16.63
CA GLU A 175 -22.64 27.29 -16.19
C GLU A 175 -22.76 27.39 -14.67
N TYR A 176 -23.65 26.64 -14.06
CA TYR A 176 -23.80 26.60 -12.61
C TYR A 176 -22.55 26.02 -11.91
N ALA A 177 -21.97 24.96 -12.42
CA ALA A 177 -20.73 24.42 -11.89
C ALA A 177 -19.59 25.44 -11.89
N ILE A 178 -19.46 26.27 -12.94
CA ILE A 178 -18.51 27.41 -12.96
C ILE A 178 -18.88 28.50 -11.93
N GLN A 179 -20.16 28.76 -11.71
CA GLN A 179 -20.59 29.73 -10.70
C GLN A 179 -20.18 29.30 -9.28
N THR A 180 -20.22 27.99 -8.95
CA THR A 180 -19.75 27.50 -7.65
C THR A 180 -18.25 27.74 -7.45
N LEU A 181 -17.42 27.51 -8.48
CA LEU A 181 -15.99 27.84 -8.43
C LEU A 181 -15.74 29.36 -8.29
N ARG A 182 -16.56 30.19 -8.94
CA ARG A 182 -16.46 31.64 -8.80
C ARG A 182 -16.81 32.09 -7.39
N ALA A 183 -17.88 31.52 -6.79
CA ALA A 183 -18.25 31.79 -5.41
C ALA A 183 -17.13 31.38 -4.43
N ALA A 184 -16.44 30.26 -4.70
CA ALA A 184 -15.29 29.84 -3.91
C ALA A 184 -14.11 30.83 -4.03
N LEU A 185 -13.80 31.31 -5.23
CA LEU A 185 -12.76 32.35 -5.42
C LEU A 185 -13.10 33.64 -4.70
N GLU A 186 -14.36 34.09 -4.79
CA GLU A 186 -14.86 35.28 -4.06
C GLU A 186 -14.74 35.10 -2.54
N GLY A 187 -14.93 33.87 -2.03
CA GLY A 187 -14.68 33.48 -0.63
C GLY A 187 -13.20 33.36 -0.27
N GLY A 188 -12.29 33.50 -1.24
CA GLY A 188 -10.86 33.54 -1.04
C GLY A 188 -10.18 32.15 -1.05
N ALA A 189 -10.74 31.18 -1.76
CA ALA A 189 -10.14 29.86 -1.90
C ALA A 189 -8.72 29.93 -2.51
N ASN A 190 -7.76 29.26 -1.88
CA ASN A 190 -6.38 29.12 -2.37
C ASN A 190 -6.26 27.98 -3.39
N ARG A 191 -7.14 26.96 -3.33
CA ARG A 191 -7.24 25.86 -4.30
C ARG A 191 -8.71 25.58 -4.61
N LEU A 192 -8.96 25.25 -5.87
CA LEU A 192 -10.25 24.78 -6.38
C LEU A 192 -10.06 23.35 -6.86
N VAL A 193 -10.51 22.39 -6.10
CA VAL A 193 -10.31 20.96 -6.38
C VAL A 193 -11.54 20.41 -7.10
N LEU A 194 -11.36 19.98 -8.32
CA LEU A 194 -12.42 19.39 -9.15
C LEU A 194 -12.55 17.91 -8.79
N CYS A 195 -13.72 17.50 -8.23
CA CYS A 195 -13.90 16.14 -7.75
C CYS A 195 -14.65 15.26 -8.76
N ASP A 196 -14.03 14.17 -9.19
CA ASP A 196 -14.69 13.04 -9.87
C ASP A 196 -15.19 12.05 -8.80
N THR A 197 -16.20 12.49 -8.03
CA THR A 197 -16.68 11.79 -6.82
C THR A 197 -17.29 10.44 -7.13
N ASN A 198 -17.92 10.28 -8.31
CA ASN A 198 -18.44 8.99 -8.76
C ASN A 198 -17.38 8.10 -9.41
N GLY A 199 -16.17 8.61 -9.69
CA GLY A 199 -15.10 7.87 -10.34
C GLY A 199 -15.44 7.36 -11.74
N GLY A 200 -16.41 7.99 -12.41
CA GLY A 200 -16.96 7.53 -13.70
C GLY A 200 -16.49 8.31 -14.92
N SER A 201 -15.58 9.25 -14.77
CA SER A 201 -15.11 10.08 -15.88
C SER A 201 -13.99 9.39 -16.68
N LEU A 202 -13.95 9.67 -18.00
CA LEU A 202 -12.84 9.28 -18.86
C LEU A 202 -11.76 10.37 -18.88
N PRO A 203 -10.49 10.02 -19.13
CA PRO A 203 -9.38 10.99 -19.12
C PRO A 203 -9.56 12.16 -20.09
N GLU A 204 -10.18 11.92 -21.25
CA GLU A 204 -10.46 12.96 -22.26
C GLU A 204 -11.48 13.97 -21.72
N TRP A 205 -12.49 13.50 -21.00
CA TRP A 205 -13.51 14.36 -20.37
C TRP A 205 -12.88 15.22 -19.28
N ILE A 206 -12.08 14.61 -18.39
CA ILE A 206 -11.31 15.33 -17.36
C ILE A 206 -10.47 16.44 -18.01
N ALA A 207 -9.67 16.08 -19.01
CA ALA A 207 -8.80 17.04 -19.69
C ALA A 207 -9.59 18.18 -20.36
N GLN A 208 -10.72 17.87 -21.00
CA GLN A 208 -11.59 18.85 -21.63
C GLN A 208 -12.17 19.83 -20.60
N VAL A 209 -12.73 19.32 -19.51
CA VAL A 209 -13.35 20.15 -18.45
C VAL A 209 -12.31 21.03 -17.77
N VAL A 210 -11.14 20.51 -17.42
CA VAL A 210 -10.06 21.32 -16.82
C VAL A 210 -9.67 22.49 -17.74
N ARG A 211 -9.51 22.25 -19.06
CA ARG A 211 -9.23 23.33 -20.01
C ARG A 211 -10.37 24.37 -20.11
N GLN A 212 -11.63 23.91 -20.09
CA GLN A 212 -12.79 24.81 -20.11
C GLN A 212 -12.88 25.65 -18.84
N VAL A 213 -12.63 25.08 -17.66
CA VAL A 213 -12.56 25.81 -16.39
C VAL A 213 -11.46 26.87 -16.45
N ARG A 214 -10.26 26.54 -16.90
CA ARG A 214 -9.15 27.50 -17.07
C ARG A 214 -9.49 28.62 -18.02
N SER A 215 -10.20 28.33 -19.09
CA SER A 215 -10.67 29.35 -20.05
C SER A 215 -11.75 30.26 -19.46
N ALA A 216 -12.70 29.70 -18.70
CA ALA A 216 -13.80 30.43 -18.08
C ALA A 216 -13.38 31.25 -16.85
N LEU A 217 -12.33 30.82 -16.15
CA LEU A 217 -11.77 31.41 -14.94
C LEU A 217 -10.23 31.51 -15.05
N PRO A 218 -9.70 32.45 -15.88
CA PRO A 218 -8.24 32.56 -16.07
C PRO A 218 -7.48 32.82 -14.76
N GLN A 219 -8.08 33.53 -13.80
CA GLN A 219 -7.52 33.78 -12.47
C GLN A 219 -7.39 32.52 -11.61
N ALA A 220 -8.10 31.44 -11.94
CA ALA A 220 -8.00 30.13 -11.27
C ALA A 220 -6.94 29.20 -11.89
N SER A 221 -6.28 29.62 -12.97
CA SER A 221 -5.40 28.74 -13.76
C SER A 221 -4.24 28.12 -12.97
N GLU A 222 -3.78 28.80 -11.91
CA GLU A 222 -2.70 28.35 -11.03
C GLU A 222 -3.21 27.80 -9.69
N HIS A 223 -4.54 27.59 -9.57
CA HIS A 223 -5.20 27.19 -8.33
C HIS A 223 -5.96 25.87 -8.45
N LEU A 224 -5.96 25.23 -9.62
CA LEU A 224 -6.76 24.02 -9.85
C LEU A 224 -6.11 22.79 -9.23
N GLY A 225 -6.89 22.03 -8.47
CA GLY A 225 -6.60 20.68 -8.01
C GLY A 225 -7.53 19.65 -8.65
N ILE A 226 -7.21 18.38 -8.43
CA ILE A 226 -8.00 17.23 -8.87
C ILE A 226 -8.13 16.22 -7.75
N HIS A 227 -9.34 15.69 -7.54
CA HIS A 227 -9.64 14.58 -6.65
C HIS A 227 -10.45 13.54 -7.43
N THR A 228 -9.98 12.29 -7.49
CA THR A 228 -10.64 11.26 -8.28
C THR A 228 -10.83 9.98 -7.49
N HIS A 229 -12.03 9.37 -7.63
CA HIS A 229 -12.30 8.00 -7.20
C HIS A 229 -12.03 6.99 -8.31
N ASN A 230 -11.86 5.71 -7.94
CA ASN A 230 -11.35 4.67 -8.84
C ASN A 230 -12.41 3.69 -9.33
N ASP A 231 -13.69 4.07 -9.31
CA ASP A 231 -14.81 3.17 -9.66
C ASP A 231 -14.73 2.65 -11.10
N GLY A 232 -14.27 3.49 -12.02
CA GLY A 232 -13.99 3.11 -13.40
C GLY A 232 -12.60 2.49 -13.64
N GLY A 233 -11.76 2.36 -12.59
CA GLY A 233 -10.37 1.90 -12.73
C GLY A 233 -9.44 2.93 -13.40
N LEU A 234 -9.84 4.21 -13.47
CA LEU A 234 -9.16 5.25 -14.25
C LEU A 234 -8.62 6.41 -13.38
N ALA A 235 -8.70 6.34 -12.06
CA ALA A 235 -8.36 7.46 -11.19
C ALA A 235 -6.95 8.02 -11.45
N VAL A 236 -5.95 7.17 -11.61
CA VAL A 236 -4.57 7.59 -11.93
C VAL A 236 -4.51 8.28 -13.29
N ALA A 237 -5.12 7.69 -14.32
CA ALA A 237 -5.13 8.26 -15.66
C ALA A 237 -5.84 9.62 -15.68
N ASN A 238 -6.96 9.74 -14.95
CA ASN A 238 -7.74 10.98 -14.79
C ASN A 238 -6.93 12.07 -14.10
N SER A 239 -6.25 11.75 -13.00
CA SER A 239 -5.39 12.70 -12.27
C SER A 239 -4.23 13.20 -13.13
N LEU A 240 -3.56 12.30 -13.87
CA LEU A 240 -2.48 12.68 -14.79
C LEU A 240 -3.01 13.50 -15.98
N ALA A 241 -4.23 13.23 -16.49
CA ALA A 241 -4.86 14.02 -17.53
C ALA A 241 -5.19 15.44 -17.05
N ALA A 242 -5.65 15.59 -15.79
CA ALA A 242 -5.87 16.88 -15.17
C ALA A 242 -4.57 17.69 -15.04
N VAL A 243 -3.48 17.07 -14.53
CA VAL A 243 -2.16 17.71 -14.43
C VAL A 243 -1.65 18.16 -15.80
N ARG A 244 -1.74 17.31 -16.81
CA ARG A 244 -1.38 17.68 -18.20
C ARG A 244 -2.25 18.79 -18.79
N SER A 245 -3.41 19.03 -18.23
CA SER A 245 -4.32 20.11 -18.60
C SER A 245 -4.18 21.35 -17.72
N GLY A 246 -3.26 21.34 -16.73
CA GLY A 246 -2.89 22.49 -15.91
C GLY A 246 -3.35 22.44 -14.46
N ALA A 247 -3.79 21.29 -13.92
CA ALA A 247 -3.96 21.12 -12.49
C ALA A 247 -2.60 21.10 -11.78
N VAL A 248 -2.50 21.76 -10.63
CA VAL A 248 -1.27 21.94 -9.84
C VAL A 248 -1.31 21.23 -8.51
N GLN A 249 -2.41 20.52 -8.19
CA GLN A 249 -2.55 19.71 -6.98
C GLN A 249 -3.28 18.41 -7.31
N VAL A 250 -2.86 17.31 -6.71
CA VAL A 250 -3.57 16.02 -6.75
C VAL A 250 -3.90 15.59 -5.33
N GLN A 251 -5.18 15.36 -5.06
CA GLN A 251 -5.66 14.74 -3.82
C GLN A 251 -5.87 13.24 -4.04
N GLY A 252 -5.53 12.43 -3.03
CA GLY A 252 -5.73 11.00 -3.06
C GLY A 252 -5.24 10.33 -1.79
N THR A 253 -5.10 9.02 -1.83
CA THR A 253 -4.66 8.23 -0.67
C THR A 253 -3.46 7.36 -1.01
N ILE A 254 -2.62 7.09 -0.03
CA ILE A 254 -1.61 6.03 -0.18
C ILE A 254 -2.34 4.71 -0.43
N ASN A 255 -1.88 3.97 -1.44
CA ASN A 255 -2.45 2.69 -1.88
C ASN A 255 -3.87 2.77 -2.46
N GLY A 256 -4.40 3.96 -2.69
CA GLY A 256 -5.75 4.11 -3.24
C GLY A 256 -6.87 3.66 -2.31
N ILE A 257 -6.63 3.55 -1.00
CA ILE A 257 -7.66 3.16 -0.04
C ILE A 257 -8.77 4.21 0.02
N GLY A 258 -10.02 3.78 0.26
CA GLY A 258 -11.17 4.67 0.34
C GLY A 258 -12.49 3.97 0.11
N GLU A 259 -13.55 4.78 0.08
CA GLU A 259 -14.91 4.28 -0.15
C GLU A 259 -15.08 3.61 -1.51
N ARG A 260 -15.93 2.59 -1.60
CA ARG A 260 -16.23 1.80 -2.81
C ARG A 260 -14.97 1.16 -3.41
N CYS A 261 -14.52 1.63 -4.59
CA CYS A 261 -13.31 1.15 -5.27
C CYS A 261 -12.05 1.94 -4.89
N GLY A 262 -12.17 2.85 -3.92
CA GLY A 262 -11.08 3.67 -3.39
C GLY A 262 -10.86 4.99 -4.11
N ASN A 263 -9.90 5.74 -3.62
CA ASN A 263 -9.39 6.98 -4.19
C ASN A 263 -8.31 6.72 -5.24
N VAL A 264 -7.81 7.76 -5.88
CA VAL A 264 -6.59 7.64 -6.66
C VAL A 264 -5.43 7.19 -5.78
N ASP A 265 -4.67 6.22 -6.26
CA ASP A 265 -3.46 5.75 -5.58
C ASP A 265 -2.31 6.75 -5.76
N LEU A 266 -1.99 7.47 -4.69
CA LEU A 266 -0.90 8.45 -4.68
C LEU A 266 0.47 7.81 -4.92
N THR A 267 0.70 6.54 -4.55
CA THR A 267 1.97 5.88 -4.83
C THR A 267 2.21 5.77 -6.33
N THR A 268 1.16 5.45 -7.07
CA THR A 268 1.20 5.37 -8.52
C THR A 268 1.27 6.75 -9.18
N VAL A 269 0.52 7.75 -8.66
CA VAL A 269 0.55 9.13 -9.19
C VAL A 269 1.94 9.75 -9.01
N ILE A 270 2.51 9.72 -7.80
CA ILE A 270 3.83 10.28 -7.47
C ILE A 270 4.91 9.69 -8.38
N ALA A 271 4.92 8.35 -8.50
CA ALA A 271 5.89 7.67 -9.37
C ALA A 271 5.75 8.10 -10.84
N ASN A 272 4.52 8.22 -11.37
CA ASN A 272 4.29 8.69 -12.74
C ASN A 272 4.67 10.16 -12.95
N LEU A 273 4.33 11.05 -12.01
CA LEU A 273 4.73 12.47 -12.09
C LEU A 273 6.25 12.59 -12.17
N ARG A 274 6.98 11.89 -11.29
CA ARG A 274 8.44 11.95 -11.21
C ARG A 274 9.14 11.25 -12.38
N LEU A 275 8.78 9.99 -12.64
CA LEU A 275 9.55 9.11 -13.52
C LEU A 275 9.08 9.15 -14.99
N LYS A 276 7.83 9.57 -15.26
CA LYS A 276 7.28 9.61 -16.61
C LYS A 276 7.07 11.03 -17.14
N LEU A 277 6.63 11.95 -16.28
CA LEU A 277 6.38 13.34 -16.69
C LEU A 277 7.53 14.29 -16.34
N GLY A 278 8.47 13.88 -15.46
CA GLY A 278 9.57 14.72 -15.00
C GLY A 278 9.12 15.90 -14.12
N VAL A 279 7.90 15.83 -13.56
CA VAL A 279 7.30 16.88 -12.73
C VAL A 279 7.68 16.64 -11.27
N ARG A 280 8.12 17.69 -10.58
CA ARG A 280 8.38 17.63 -9.14
C ARG A 280 7.07 17.60 -8.36
N CYS A 281 7.00 16.75 -7.32
CA CYS A 281 5.78 16.60 -6.51
C CYS A 281 6.05 16.14 -5.07
N LEU A 282 7.29 16.13 -4.63
CA LEU A 282 7.71 15.86 -3.26
C LEU A 282 8.68 16.95 -2.82
N ALA A 283 8.71 17.26 -1.53
CA ALA A 283 9.58 18.29 -0.96
C ALA A 283 11.05 18.07 -1.29
N ARG A 284 11.46 16.79 -1.32
CA ARG A 284 12.84 16.41 -1.62
C ARG A 284 12.88 15.43 -2.80
N ASP A 285 13.83 15.65 -3.68
CA ASP A 285 13.98 14.83 -4.89
C ASP A 285 14.43 13.38 -4.60
N ASP A 286 15.08 13.14 -3.48
CA ASP A 286 15.58 11.83 -3.03
C ASP A 286 14.54 10.99 -2.27
N SER A 287 13.37 11.55 -1.92
CA SER A 287 12.35 10.87 -1.12
C SER A 287 11.63 9.75 -1.87
N LEU A 288 11.67 9.73 -3.20
CA LEU A 288 10.97 8.72 -4.00
C LEU A 288 11.36 7.27 -3.65
N VAL A 289 12.58 7.05 -3.19
CA VAL A 289 13.06 5.73 -2.75
C VAL A 289 12.33 5.19 -1.51
N HIS A 290 11.60 6.03 -0.78
CA HIS A 290 10.78 5.63 0.37
C HIS A 290 9.33 5.25 0.01
N LEU A 291 8.97 5.30 -1.28
CA LEU A 291 7.59 5.10 -1.72
C LEU A 291 7.07 3.69 -1.40
N THR A 292 7.89 2.65 -1.64
CA THR A 292 7.53 1.26 -1.32
C THR A 292 7.40 1.03 0.20
N GLU A 293 8.28 1.62 0.99
CA GLU A 293 8.23 1.57 2.45
C GLU A 293 6.93 2.23 2.96
N THR A 294 6.61 3.42 2.44
CA THR A 294 5.38 4.15 2.79
C THR A 294 4.12 3.34 2.47
N SER A 295 4.08 2.73 1.28
CA SER A 295 2.96 1.86 0.89
C SER A 295 2.76 0.71 1.89
N ARG A 296 3.84 0.01 2.23
CA ARG A 296 3.81 -1.13 3.17
C ARG A 296 3.39 -0.69 4.57
N PHE A 297 3.94 0.42 5.04
CA PHE A 297 3.63 0.98 6.35
C PHE A 297 2.14 1.30 6.51
N VAL A 298 1.54 1.93 5.50
CA VAL A 298 0.10 2.26 5.52
C VAL A 298 -0.75 0.99 5.45
N TYR A 299 -0.41 -0.01 4.62
CA TYR A 299 -1.12 -1.29 4.58
C TYR A 299 -1.07 -2.01 5.94
N GLU A 300 0.08 -2.01 6.60
CA GLU A 300 0.24 -2.64 7.92
C GLU A 300 -0.65 -1.98 8.97
N LEU A 301 -0.63 -0.64 9.06
CA LEU A 301 -1.47 0.09 10.01
C LEU A 301 -2.97 0.02 9.68
N ALA A 302 -3.32 -0.11 8.39
CA ALA A 302 -4.68 -0.34 7.94
C ALA A 302 -5.17 -1.79 8.19
N ASN A 303 -4.31 -2.68 8.66
CA ASN A 303 -4.57 -4.12 8.78
C ASN A 303 -5.03 -4.75 7.45
N MET A 304 -4.47 -4.30 6.34
CA MET A 304 -4.77 -4.75 4.99
C MET A 304 -3.62 -5.58 4.41
N ASN A 305 -3.95 -6.58 3.60
CA ASN A 305 -2.94 -7.32 2.85
C ASN A 305 -2.36 -6.46 1.73
N LEU A 306 -1.04 -6.50 1.56
CA LEU A 306 -0.36 -5.90 0.41
C LEU A 306 -0.97 -6.43 -0.90
N ALA A 307 -1.30 -5.52 -1.82
CA ALA A 307 -1.69 -5.89 -3.17
C ALA A 307 -0.44 -6.31 -3.99
N PRO A 308 -0.26 -7.59 -4.33
CA PRO A 308 1.00 -8.04 -4.94
C PRO A 308 1.31 -7.36 -6.27
N GLY A 309 0.29 -7.09 -7.07
CA GLY A 309 0.42 -6.47 -8.40
C GLY A 309 0.27 -4.95 -8.40
N GLN A 310 0.32 -4.28 -7.25
CA GLN A 310 0.22 -2.82 -7.20
C GLN A 310 1.37 -2.17 -7.97
N PRO A 311 1.10 -1.23 -8.89
CA PRO A 311 2.14 -0.60 -9.69
C PRO A 311 3.24 0.03 -8.80
N TYR A 312 4.49 -0.11 -9.22
CA TYR A 312 5.71 0.39 -8.58
C TYR A 312 6.05 -0.22 -7.22
N VAL A 313 5.11 -0.34 -6.28
CA VAL A 313 5.37 -0.66 -4.87
C VAL A 313 5.04 -2.10 -4.49
N GLY A 314 4.20 -2.78 -5.26
CA GLY A 314 3.82 -4.16 -5.00
C GLY A 314 5.00 -5.13 -5.12
N PRO A 315 5.02 -6.23 -4.36
CA PRO A 315 6.11 -7.21 -4.41
C PRO A 315 6.23 -7.94 -5.76
N ALA A 316 5.18 -7.92 -6.59
CA ALA A 316 5.20 -8.49 -7.95
C ALA A 316 5.46 -7.46 -9.05
N ALA A 317 5.54 -6.14 -8.72
CA ALA A 317 5.69 -5.08 -9.72
C ALA A 317 6.95 -5.24 -10.59
N PHE A 318 8.03 -5.82 -10.03
CA PHE A 318 9.28 -6.11 -10.70
C PHE A 318 9.67 -7.59 -10.60
N ALA A 319 8.66 -8.47 -10.67
CA ALA A 319 8.86 -9.91 -10.60
C ALA A 319 8.81 -10.52 -12.01
N HIS A 320 9.85 -11.25 -12.38
CA HIS A 320 9.98 -11.90 -13.68
C HIS A 320 9.95 -13.42 -13.53
N LYS A 321 9.05 -14.09 -14.26
CA LYS A 321 8.82 -15.53 -14.23
C LYS A 321 9.30 -16.24 -15.52
N GLY A 322 9.03 -15.65 -16.68
CA GLY A 322 9.35 -16.24 -17.97
C GLY A 322 10.86 -16.30 -18.25
N GLY A 323 11.40 -17.47 -18.64
CA GLY A 323 12.82 -17.65 -18.85
C GLY A 323 13.44 -16.69 -19.89
N MET A 324 12.70 -16.34 -20.96
CA MET A 324 13.13 -15.33 -21.93
C MET A 324 13.20 -13.93 -21.34
N HIS A 325 12.23 -13.55 -20.49
CA HIS A 325 12.20 -12.27 -19.81
C HIS A 325 13.40 -12.13 -18.86
N VAL A 326 13.64 -13.16 -18.01
CA VAL A 326 14.77 -13.18 -17.09
C VAL A 326 16.10 -13.08 -17.83
N HIS A 327 16.26 -13.81 -18.95
CA HIS A 327 17.45 -13.73 -19.76
C HIS A 327 17.68 -12.32 -20.31
N ALA A 328 16.62 -11.66 -20.81
CA ALA A 328 16.71 -10.31 -21.34
C ALA A 328 17.01 -9.27 -20.26
N VAL A 329 16.31 -9.33 -19.10
CA VAL A 329 16.53 -8.44 -17.95
C VAL A 329 17.96 -8.55 -17.41
N ASN A 330 18.51 -9.76 -17.33
CA ASN A 330 19.90 -9.96 -16.89
C ASN A 330 20.94 -9.35 -17.84
N ARG A 331 20.58 -9.19 -19.13
CA ARG A 331 21.44 -8.52 -20.13
C ARG A 331 21.22 -7.01 -20.15
N ILE A 332 19.95 -6.60 -20.20
CA ILE A 332 19.54 -5.20 -20.36
C ILE A 332 18.23 -5.02 -19.58
N ALA A 333 18.29 -4.53 -18.34
CA ALA A 333 17.15 -4.43 -17.43
C ALA A 333 15.97 -3.66 -18.05
N HIS A 334 16.20 -2.50 -18.66
CA HIS A 334 15.17 -1.65 -19.25
C HIS A 334 14.45 -2.27 -20.46
N SER A 335 14.85 -3.45 -20.95
CA SER A 335 14.12 -4.15 -22.02
C SER A 335 12.76 -4.71 -21.56
N TYR A 336 12.58 -4.92 -20.23
CA TYR A 336 11.35 -5.42 -19.61
C TYR A 336 10.93 -4.66 -18.36
N GLU A 337 11.71 -3.68 -17.92
CA GLU A 337 11.40 -2.83 -16.79
C GLU A 337 11.30 -1.38 -17.27
N HIS A 338 10.15 -0.76 -17.02
CA HIS A 338 9.88 0.59 -17.48
C HIS A 338 10.52 1.68 -16.61
N VAL A 339 11.02 1.29 -15.43
CA VAL A 339 11.81 2.07 -14.46
C VAL A 339 12.73 1.12 -13.69
N GLU A 340 13.76 1.65 -13.07
CA GLU A 340 14.58 0.88 -12.13
C GLU A 340 13.85 0.69 -10.80
N PRO A 341 13.71 -0.55 -10.27
CA PRO A 341 12.98 -0.83 -9.03
C PRO A 341 13.44 0.01 -7.85
N GLU A 342 14.75 0.19 -7.73
CA GLU A 342 15.40 0.93 -6.65
C GLU A 342 14.99 2.41 -6.61
N SER A 343 14.57 2.98 -7.74
CA SER A 343 14.09 4.37 -7.81
C SER A 343 12.85 4.63 -6.96
N VAL A 344 12.08 3.60 -6.66
CA VAL A 344 10.89 3.65 -5.80
C VAL A 344 11.04 2.82 -4.52
N GLY A 345 12.26 2.40 -4.18
CA GLY A 345 12.57 1.57 -3.01
C GLY A 345 12.10 0.13 -3.12
N ASN A 346 11.82 -0.35 -4.33
CA ASN A 346 11.47 -1.75 -4.59
C ASN A 346 12.70 -2.54 -5.06
N THR A 347 12.54 -3.83 -5.27
CA THR A 347 13.62 -4.73 -5.70
C THR A 347 13.15 -5.65 -6.83
N ARG A 348 14.08 -5.95 -7.75
CA ARG A 348 13.84 -6.96 -8.79
C ARG A 348 13.79 -8.34 -8.19
N ARG A 349 12.78 -9.13 -8.58
CA ARG A 349 12.62 -10.53 -8.18
C ARG A 349 12.59 -11.44 -9.41
N VAL A 350 13.34 -12.52 -9.32
CA VAL A 350 13.24 -13.62 -10.29
C VAL A 350 12.46 -14.75 -9.64
N LEU A 351 11.33 -15.09 -10.23
CA LEU A 351 10.45 -16.13 -9.72
C LEU A 351 10.84 -17.49 -10.34
N VAL A 352 10.79 -18.53 -9.53
CA VAL A 352 11.04 -19.90 -9.95
C VAL A 352 9.74 -20.67 -9.98
N SER A 353 9.46 -21.35 -11.09
CA SER A 353 8.29 -22.21 -11.26
C SER A 353 8.56 -23.26 -12.32
N GLU A 354 7.62 -24.18 -12.53
CA GLU A 354 7.66 -25.19 -13.60
C GLU A 354 7.92 -24.61 -15.00
N LEU A 355 7.47 -23.38 -15.25
CA LEU A 355 7.70 -22.63 -16.50
C LEU A 355 9.04 -21.89 -16.51
N SER A 356 9.81 -21.96 -15.43
CA SER A 356 11.11 -21.31 -15.33
C SER A 356 12.13 -22.07 -16.17
N GLY A 357 12.77 -21.36 -17.07
CA GLY A 357 13.91 -21.93 -17.80
C GLY A 357 15.16 -22.03 -16.90
N VAL A 358 16.19 -22.73 -17.40
CA VAL A 358 17.51 -22.80 -16.77
C VAL A 358 18.06 -21.42 -16.39
N SER A 359 17.70 -20.38 -17.16
CA SER A 359 18.12 -18.98 -16.90
C SER A 359 17.70 -18.44 -15.54
N ASN A 360 16.50 -18.81 -15.03
CA ASN A 360 16.01 -18.34 -13.75
C ASN A 360 16.82 -18.96 -12.59
N ILE A 361 17.09 -20.27 -12.71
CA ILE A 361 17.91 -21.01 -11.75
C ILE A 361 19.35 -20.48 -11.78
N THR A 362 19.90 -20.24 -12.97
CA THR A 362 21.24 -19.64 -13.15
C THR A 362 21.33 -18.26 -12.50
N ALA A 363 20.32 -17.41 -12.67
CA ALA A 363 20.30 -16.07 -12.08
C ALA A 363 20.26 -16.10 -10.54
N LEU A 364 19.54 -17.05 -9.94
CA LEU A 364 19.48 -17.24 -8.49
C LEU A 364 20.76 -17.89 -7.94
N LEU A 365 21.25 -18.92 -8.59
CA LEU A 365 22.47 -19.63 -8.20
C LEU A 365 23.71 -18.74 -8.36
N GLY A 366 23.79 -17.94 -9.44
CA GLY A 366 24.93 -17.06 -9.70
C GLY A 366 25.08 -15.92 -8.69
N ARG A 367 23.97 -15.46 -8.10
CA ARG A 367 24.01 -14.42 -7.07
C ARG A 367 24.53 -14.90 -5.71
N LYS A 368 24.26 -16.15 -5.33
CA LYS A 368 24.52 -16.65 -3.98
C LYS A 368 25.56 -17.78 -3.92
N PHE A 369 25.74 -18.55 -5.00
CA PHE A 369 26.50 -19.81 -4.95
C PHE A 369 27.65 -19.94 -5.94
N ASP A 370 27.85 -18.97 -6.82
CA ASP A 370 28.91 -18.98 -7.87
C ASP A 370 28.92 -20.25 -8.74
N ILE A 371 27.72 -20.82 -9.01
CA ILE A 371 27.54 -22.10 -9.74
C ILE A 371 26.74 -21.90 -11.03
N ALA A 372 26.87 -20.74 -11.65
CA ALA A 372 26.13 -20.39 -12.86
C ALA A 372 26.45 -21.30 -14.06
N GLU A 373 27.55 -22.06 -14.03
CA GLU A 373 28.03 -22.88 -15.16
C GLU A 373 27.71 -24.39 -15.03
N ASP A 374 27.23 -24.89 -13.85
CA ASP A 374 26.86 -26.30 -13.68
C ASP A 374 25.47 -26.62 -14.24
N ARG A 375 25.43 -26.95 -15.54
CA ARG A 375 24.19 -27.34 -16.23
C ARG A 375 23.55 -28.62 -15.67
N GLY A 376 24.36 -29.53 -15.09
CA GLY A 376 23.86 -30.76 -14.49
C GLY A 376 23.05 -30.48 -13.24
N LEU A 377 23.56 -29.62 -12.36
CA LEU A 377 22.90 -29.17 -11.14
C LEU A 377 21.62 -28.38 -11.49
N GLN A 378 21.71 -27.44 -12.43
CA GLN A 378 20.55 -26.64 -12.87
C GLN A 378 19.39 -27.53 -13.32
N ARG A 379 19.68 -28.60 -14.06
CA ARG A 379 18.67 -29.54 -14.55
C ARG A 379 18.08 -30.39 -13.40
N ARG A 380 18.89 -30.85 -12.45
CA ARG A 380 18.38 -31.56 -11.26
C ARG A 380 17.45 -30.68 -10.42
N VAL A 381 17.86 -29.44 -10.14
CA VAL A 381 17.05 -28.46 -9.41
C VAL A 381 15.72 -28.20 -10.14
N LEU A 382 15.75 -27.97 -11.46
CA LEU A 382 14.54 -27.73 -12.25
C LEU A 382 13.58 -28.92 -12.18
N ASN A 383 14.05 -30.13 -12.37
CA ASN A 383 13.22 -31.34 -12.30
C ASN A 383 12.63 -31.48 -10.88
N LYS A 384 13.42 -31.23 -9.84
CA LYS A 384 12.94 -31.31 -8.45
C LYS A 384 11.87 -30.26 -8.14
N VAL A 385 12.03 -29.04 -8.65
CA VAL A 385 11.01 -27.99 -8.54
C VAL A 385 9.72 -28.43 -9.22
N GLN A 386 9.79 -28.94 -10.46
CA GLN A 386 8.62 -29.41 -11.20
C GLN A 386 7.88 -30.53 -10.47
N ASP A 387 8.62 -31.53 -9.92
CA ASP A 387 8.03 -32.63 -9.15
C ASP A 387 7.29 -32.11 -7.90
N LEU A 388 7.90 -31.17 -7.17
CA LEU A 388 7.31 -30.59 -5.97
C LEU A 388 6.12 -29.66 -6.29
N GLU A 389 6.17 -28.89 -7.38
CA GLU A 389 5.04 -28.06 -7.82
C GLU A 389 3.86 -28.95 -8.24
N ASN A 390 4.09 -30.06 -8.92
CA ASN A 390 3.07 -31.07 -9.20
C ASN A 390 2.48 -31.68 -7.91
N ALA A 391 3.29 -31.79 -6.85
CA ALA A 391 2.82 -32.21 -5.53
C ALA A 391 2.05 -31.14 -4.76
N GLY A 392 2.03 -29.88 -5.26
CA GLY A 392 1.29 -28.76 -4.68
C GLY A 392 2.12 -27.63 -4.06
N TYR A 393 3.45 -27.73 -4.09
CA TYR A 393 4.33 -26.63 -3.64
C TYR A 393 4.24 -25.43 -4.56
N GLN A 394 4.64 -24.26 -4.06
CA GLN A 394 4.74 -23.02 -4.84
C GLN A 394 5.91 -22.19 -4.30
N PHE A 395 7.06 -22.30 -4.92
CA PHE A 395 8.28 -21.68 -4.44
C PHE A 395 8.35 -20.16 -4.69
N GLU A 396 7.50 -19.60 -5.56
CA GLU A 396 7.41 -18.16 -5.79
C GLU A 396 7.16 -17.36 -4.52
N ALA A 397 6.38 -17.93 -3.59
CA ALA A 397 6.03 -17.32 -2.32
C ALA A 397 6.82 -17.92 -1.12
N ALA A 398 7.85 -18.74 -1.36
CA ALA A 398 8.56 -19.47 -0.31
C ALA A 398 10.08 -19.54 -0.62
N ASN A 399 10.70 -18.36 -0.61
CA ASN A 399 12.11 -18.23 -0.97
C ASN A 399 13.06 -19.03 -0.10
N ALA A 400 12.81 -19.14 1.22
CA ALA A 400 13.66 -19.89 2.13
C ALA A 400 13.59 -21.40 1.88
N SER A 401 12.39 -21.97 1.69
CA SER A 401 12.24 -23.39 1.33
C SER A 401 12.88 -23.71 -0.02
N PHE A 402 12.81 -22.78 -1.00
CA PHE A 402 13.52 -22.95 -2.26
C PHE A 402 15.04 -22.96 -2.07
N GLU A 403 15.58 -22.05 -1.27
CA GLU A 403 17.02 -22.03 -0.98
C GLU A 403 17.47 -23.30 -0.25
N LEU A 404 16.69 -23.83 0.71
CA LEU A 404 16.97 -25.11 1.37
C LEU A 404 16.97 -26.28 0.39
N LEU A 405 16.08 -26.27 -0.61
CA LEU A 405 16.11 -27.23 -1.70
C LEU A 405 17.43 -27.15 -2.47
N LEU A 406 17.90 -25.94 -2.80
CA LEU A 406 19.19 -25.74 -3.46
C LEU A 406 20.36 -26.26 -2.62
N TYR A 407 20.38 -25.95 -1.32
CA TYR A 407 21.39 -26.47 -0.40
C TYR A 407 21.36 -28.01 -0.34
N GLY A 408 20.17 -28.61 -0.43
CA GLY A 408 20.01 -30.08 -0.52
C GLY A 408 20.64 -30.65 -1.78
N GLU A 409 20.35 -30.08 -2.95
CA GLU A 409 20.92 -30.55 -4.23
C GLU A 409 22.44 -30.32 -4.34
N LEU A 410 22.97 -29.36 -3.58
CA LEU A 410 24.40 -29.12 -3.43
C LEU A 410 25.09 -30.06 -2.40
N GLY A 411 24.32 -30.88 -1.69
CA GLY A 411 24.85 -31.69 -0.59
C GLY A 411 25.33 -30.87 0.62
N LYS A 412 24.87 -29.63 0.74
CA LYS A 412 25.24 -28.67 1.80
C LYS A 412 24.17 -28.51 2.88
N ARG A 413 22.96 -29.03 2.68
CA ARG A 413 21.92 -29.05 3.72
C ARG A 413 22.34 -30.03 4.81
N ARG A 414 22.44 -29.55 6.04
CA ARG A 414 22.75 -30.36 7.22
C ARG A 414 21.47 -30.54 8.04
N PRO A 415 21.14 -31.75 8.50
CA PRO A 415 20.10 -31.92 9.49
C PRO A 415 20.64 -31.42 10.84
N TYR A 416 20.00 -30.40 11.40
CA TYR A 416 20.35 -29.87 12.73
C TYR A 416 19.79 -30.73 13.87
N TRP A 417 18.70 -31.45 13.56
CA TRP A 417 18.08 -32.41 14.48
C TRP A 417 17.43 -33.53 13.68
N LYS A 418 17.08 -34.61 14.39
CA LYS A 418 16.31 -35.71 13.84
C LYS A 418 15.00 -35.84 14.60
N LEU A 419 13.87 -35.78 13.88
CA LEU A 419 12.55 -36.01 14.47
C LEU A 419 12.41 -37.49 14.86
N ASP A 420 12.02 -37.75 16.12
CA ASP A 420 11.48 -39.04 16.54
C ASP A 420 9.96 -39.05 16.29
N HIS A 421 9.21 -38.17 16.98
CA HIS A 421 7.80 -37.96 16.73
C HIS A 421 7.33 -36.63 17.26
N TYR A 422 6.16 -36.19 16.77
CA TYR A 422 5.34 -35.15 17.39
C TYR A 422 3.91 -35.65 17.58
N ARG A 423 3.18 -35.07 18.53
CA ARG A 423 1.76 -35.30 18.77
C ARG A 423 1.09 -34.01 19.17
N CYS A 424 -0.09 -33.72 18.59
CA CYS A 424 -0.98 -32.66 19.00
C CYS A 424 -2.26 -33.25 19.58
N VAL A 425 -2.70 -32.74 20.71
CA VAL A 425 -3.97 -33.10 21.37
C VAL A 425 -4.80 -31.83 21.48
N ILE A 426 -5.97 -31.84 20.87
CA ILE A 426 -6.95 -30.75 20.98
C ILE A 426 -8.08 -31.28 21.86
N LEU A 427 -8.27 -30.64 23.01
CA LEU A 427 -9.35 -30.97 23.94
C LEU A 427 -10.43 -29.87 23.85
N LYS A 428 -11.63 -30.25 23.43
CA LYS A 428 -12.80 -29.37 23.44
C LYS A 428 -13.79 -29.90 24.47
N THR A 429 -14.02 -29.12 25.52
CA THR A 429 -15.07 -29.36 26.51
C THR A 429 -16.21 -28.38 26.27
N ASP A 430 -17.43 -28.82 26.46
CA ASP A 430 -18.62 -27.97 26.27
C ASP A 430 -18.56 -26.75 27.21
N GLY A 431 -18.90 -25.58 26.66
CA GLY A 431 -18.84 -24.30 27.39
C GLY A 431 -17.44 -23.74 27.65
N GLN A 432 -16.34 -24.42 27.22
CA GLN A 432 -14.97 -23.94 27.39
C GLN A 432 -14.30 -23.72 26.03
N PRO A 433 -13.33 -22.78 25.88
CA PRO A 433 -12.50 -22.70 24.68
C PRO A 433 -11.71 -24.02 24.51
N PRO A 434 -11.35 -24.42 23.26
CA PRO A 434 -10.48 -25.57 23.06
C PRO A 434 -9.09 -25.29 23.65
N SER A 435 -8.50 -26.27 24.33
CA SER A 435 -7.09 -26.27 24.71
C SER A 435 -6.30 -27.15 23.77
N THR A 436 -5.09 -26.74 23.45
CA THR A 436 -4.19 -27.51 22.56
C THR A 436 -2.86 -27.74 23.26
N GLU A 437 -2.44 -28.98 23.30
CA GLU A 437 -1.13 -29.42 23.77
C GLU A 437 -0.37 -30.08 22.63
N ALA A 438 0.90 -29.77 22.48
CA ALA A 438 1.80 -30.49 21.57
C ALA A 438 3.00 -31.07 22.32
N THR A 439 3.31 -32.29 21.97
CA THR A 439 4.54 -32.99 22.40
C THR A 439 5.47 -33.13 21.21
N VAL A 440 6.75 -32.76 21.36
CA VAL A 440 7.80 -32.94 20.36
C VAL A 440 8.96 -33.71 20.98
N LYS A 441 9.42 -34.73 20.27
CA LYS A 441 10.62 -35.49 20.62
C LYS A 441 11.58 -35.54 19.45
N VAL A 442 12.76 -35.01 19.68
CA VAL A 442 13.84 -34.90 18.67
C VAL A 442 15.18 -35.34 19.26
N GLU A 443 16.09 -35.72 18.40
CA GLU A 443 17.51 -35.91 18.74
C GLU A 443 18.29 -34.70 18.22
N VAL A 444 18.97 -33.96 19.12
CA VAL A 444 19.77 -32.77 18.81
C VAL A 444 21.17 -32.98 19.35
N ALA A 445 22.19 -32.90 18.50
CA ALA A 445 23.61 -33.09 18.88
C ALA A 445 23.86 -34.38 19.69
N GLY A 446 23.18 -35.48 19.35
CA GLY A 446 23.29 -36.79 20.03
C GLY A 446 22.54 -36.86 21.36
N ARG A 447 21.72 -35.86 21.72
CA ARG A 447 20.87 -35.86 22.92
C ARG A 447 19.40 -35.92 22.52
N THR A 448 18.63 -36.70 23.27
CA THR A 448 17.18 -36.73 23.12
C THR A 448 16.54 -35.60 23.90
N GLU A 449 15.88 -34.72 23.18
CA GLU A 449 15.04 -33.66 23.76
C GLU A 449 13.55 -34.02 23.60
N HIS A 450 12.79 -33.93 24.70
CA HIS A 450 11.38 -34.33 24.73
C HIS A 450 10.60 -33.31 25.56
N HIS A 451 9.87 -32.44 24.89
CA HIS A 451 9.18 -31.34 25.53
C HIS A 451 7.71 -31.25 25.11
N VAL A 452 6.91 -30.64 26.01
CA VAL A 452 5.50 -30.39 25.84
C VAL A 452 5.28 -28.88 25.90
N ALA A 453 4.38 -28.37 25.08
CA ALA A 453 3.90 -27.00 25.18
C ALA A 453 2.39 -26.93 24.93
N GLU A 454 1.73 -26.02 25.64
CA GLU A 454 0.37 -25.60 25.36
C GLU A 454 0.38 -24.38 24.42
N GLY A 455 -0.69 -24.19 23.64
CA GLY A 455 -0.85 -23.06 22.74
C GLY A 455 -2.31 -22.82 22.37
N ASP A 456 -2.58 -21.66 21.76
CA ASP A 456 -3.92 -21.27 21.30
C ASP A 456 -4.42 -22.15 20.13
N GLY A 457 -3.53 -22.92 19.52
CA GLY A 457 -3.83 -23.87 18.46
C GLY A 457 -2.65 -24.81 18.17
N PRO A 458 -2.84 -25.82 17.30
CA PRO A 458 -1.85 -26.87 17.07
C PRO A 458 -0.51 -26.33 16.55
N VAL A 459 -0.51 -25.33 15.71
CA VAL A 459 0.73 -24.74 15.16
C VAL A 459 1.51 -24.00 16.25
N ASN A 460 0.80 -23.20 17.08
CA ASN A 460 1.43 -22.47 18.18
C ASN A 460 1.98 -23.42 19.26
N ALA A 461 1.23 -24.48 19.61
CA ALA A 461 1.70 -25.50 20.55
C ALA A 461 2.93 -26.27 20.00
N LEU A 462 2.93 -26.64 18.70
CA LEU A 462 4.08 -27.29 18.05
C LEU A 462 5.31 -26.39 18.00
N ASP A 463 5.16 -25.13 17.61
CA ASP A 463 6.24 -24.13 17.61
C ASP A 463 6.84 -24.00 19.01
N GLY A 464 5.99 -23.85 20.04
CA GLY A 464 6.42 -23.77 21.43
C GLY A 464 7.18 -25.01 21.92
N ALA A 465 6.68 -26.21 21.61
CA ALA A 465 7.35 -27.47 21.99
C ALA A 465 8.69 -27.66 21.24
N LEU A 466 8.74 -27.36 19.93
CA LEU A 466 9.94 -27.42 19.13
C LEU A 466 11.00 -26.42 19.60
N ARG A 467 10.62 -25.19 19.90
CA ARG A 467 11.52 -24.18 20.48
C ARG A 467 12.11 -24.63 21.81
N ARG A 468 11.32 -25.25 22.68
CA ARG A 468 11.83 -25.81 23.95
C ARG A 468 12.89 -26.89 23.74
N CYS A 469 12.76 -27.70 22.68
CA CYS A 469 13.78 -28.68 22.30
C CYS A 469 15.05 -28.04 21.74
N LEU A 470 14.93 -26.97 20.94
CA LEU A 470 16.03 -26.47 20.11
C LEU A 470 16.80 -25.29 20.74
N LEU A 471 16.14 -24.39 21.51
CA LEU A 471 16.78 -23.20 22.10
C LEU A 471 18.00 -23.47 22.96
N PRO A 472 18.07 -24.57 23.77
CA PRO A 472 19.27 -24.89 24.52
C PRO A 472 20.50 -25.17 23.67
N HIS A 473 20.28 -25.59 22.42
CA HIS A 473 21.34 -25.94 21.46
C HIS A 473 21.58 -24.84 20.43
N TYR A 474 20.51 -24.12 20.07
CA TYR A 474 20.49 -23.08 19.01
C TYR A 474 19.77 -21.82 19.49
N PRO A 475 20.43 -20.97 20.31
CA PRO A 475 19.80 -19.74 20.83
C PRO A 475 19.31 -18.78 19.76
N GLN A 476 19.88 -18.83 18.56
CA GLN A 476 19.52 -17.98 17.40
C GLN A 476 18.05 -18.15 17.00
N ILE A 477 17.44 -19.30 17.25
CA ILE A 477 16.02 -19.56 16.94
C ILE A 477 15.07 -18.58 17.67
N SER A 478 15.51 -17.97 18.79
CA SER A 478 14.74 -16.93 19.48
C SER A 478 14.47 -15.68 18.63
N GLN A 479 15.27 -15.44 17.60
CA GLN A 479 15.16 -14.29 16.71
C GLN A 479 14.12 -14.49 15.61
N VAL A 480 13.61 -15.69 15.39
CA VAL A 480 12.64 -16.01 14.32
C VAL A 480 11.22 -15.85 14.84
N HIS A 481 10.48 -14.92 14.25
CA HIS A 481 9.11 -14.60 14.62
C HIS A 481 8.15 -14.79 13.46
N LEU A 482 7.07 -15.51 13.66
CA LEU A 482 5.98 -15.64 12.70
C LEU A 482 5.29 -14.29 12.50
N ARG A 483 5.05 -13.89 11.25
CA ARG A 483 4.36 -12.65 10.86
C ARG A 483 3.03 -12.90 10.18
N ASP A 484 2.98 -13.89 9.29
CA ASP A 484 1.76 -14.23 8.57
C ASP A 484 1.67 -15.74 8.35
N TYR A 485 0.45 -16.25 8.28
CA TYR A 485 0.17 -17.66 8.13
C TYR A 485 -1.00 -17.86 7.16
N LYS A 486 -0.71 -18.47 6.01
CA LYS A 486 -1.67 -18.66 4.92
C LYS A 486 -1.88 -20.14 4.62
N VAL A 487 -3.13 -20.55 4.54
CA VAL A 487 -3.52 -21.92 4.17
C VAL A 487 -4.36 -21.89 2.89
N ARG A 488 -4.02 -22.78 1.95
CA ARG A 488 -4.81 -22.95 0.72
C ARG A 488 -5.02 -24.42 0.42
N VAL A 489 -6.21 -24.77 -0.04
CA VAL A 489 -6.49 -26.10 -0.63
C VAL A 489 -5.88 -26.14 -2.03
N VAL A 490 -5.10 -27.18 -2.32
CA VAL A 490 -4.36 -27.32 -3.60
C VAL A 490 -5.17 -28.08 -4.64
N ASN A 491 -5.88 -29.15 -4.23
CA ASN A 491 -6.68 -30.01 -5.11
C ASN A 491 -8.10 -30.18 -4.56
N SER A 492 -8.93 -29.18 -4.76
CA SER A 492 -10.31 -29.12 -4.26
C SER A 492 -11.22 -30.27 -4.74
N ALA A 493 -10.84 -30.98 -5.79
CA ALA A 493 -11.58 -32.14 -6.30
C ALA A 493 -11.62 -33.33 -5.33
N GLN A 494 -10.77 -33.37 -4.30
CA GLN A 494 -10.73 -34.41 -3.28
C GLN A 494 -11.45 -34.01 -1.97
N GLU A 495 -12.22 -32.92 -1.97
CA GLU A 495 -13.02 -32.42 -0.85
C GLU A 495 -12.21 -32.36 0.48
N THR A 496 -12.66 -33.07 1.52
CA THR A 496 -11.99 -33.08 2.84
C THR A 496 -10.66 -33.85 2.89
N ALA A 497 -10.35 -34.65 1.87
CA ALA A 497 -9.05 -35.32 1.70
C ALA A 497 -8.08 -34.54 0.81
N ALA A 498 -8.44 -33.29 0.48
CA ALA A 498 -7.61 -32.44 -0.35
C ALA A 498 -6.28 -32.07 0.37
N LYS A 499 -5.20 -32.01 -0.41
CA LYS A 499 -3.93 -31.46 0.08
C LYS A 499 -4.09 -29.98 0.41
N VAL A 500 -3.46 -29.57 1.49
CA VAL A 500 -3.34 -28.17 1.90
C VAL A 500 -1.89 -27.72 1.75
N ARG A 501 -1.77 -26.50 1.31
CA ARG A 501 -0.52 -25.75 1.25
C ARG A 501 -0.52 -24.73 2.38
N VAL A 502 0.52 -24.75 3.19
CA VAL A 502 0.77 -23.77 4.24
C VAL A 502 1.98 -22.95 3.84
N ILE A 503 1.83 -21.63 3.81
CA ILE A 503 2.92 -20.68 3.63
C ILE A 503 2.99 -19.86 4.91
N ILE A 504 4.19 -19.75 5.47
CA ILE A 504 4.44 -18.96 6.68
C ILE A 504 5.50 -17.90 6.37
N ASP A 505 5.16 -16.65 6.66
CA ASP A 505 6.09 -15.54 6.57
C ASP A 505 6.71 -15.29 7.95
N PHE A 506 8.03 -15.19 8.00
CA PHE A 506 8.81 -14.97 9.21
C PHE A 506 9.61 -13.68 9.14
N ALA A 507 9.81 -13.04 10.30
CA ALA A 507 10.78 -11.98 10.49
C ALA A 507 11.90 -12.45 11.41
N VAL A 508 13.14 -12.08 11.10
CA VAL A 508 14.29 -12.20 12.00
C VAL A 508 14.51 -10.85 12.67
N ILE A 509 14.45 -10.85 13.99
CA ILE A 509 14.66 -9.66 14.82
C ILE A 509 15.92 -9.89 15.66
N ALA A 510 17.00 -9.18 15.35
CA ALA A 510 18.31 -9.33 15.98
C ALA A 510 18.81 -7.96 16.46
N GLY A 511 18.48 -7.57 17.70
CA GLY A 511 18.87 -6.29 18.28
C GLY A 511 18.38 -5.09 17.46
N ASP A 512 19.26 -4.12 17.18
CA ASP A 512 18.97 -2.91 16.42
C ASP A 512 19.13 -3.09 14.89
N ALA A 513 19.39 -4.31 14.40
CA ALA A 513 19.52 -4.56 12.96
C ALA A 513 18.16 -4.46 12.26
N PRO A 514 18.12 -4.04 10.97
CA PRO A 514 16.88 -4.04 10.20
C PRO A 514 16.23 -5.43 10.17
N GLU A 515 14.91 -5.50 10.33
CA GLU A 515 14.16 -6.75 10.22
C GLU A 515 14.38 -7.40 8.85
N ARG A 516 14.69 -8.69 8.84
CA ARG A 516 14.83 -9.49 7.62
C ARG A 516 13.64 -10.44 7.51
N TYR A 517 13.01 -10.46 6.36
CA TYR A 517 11.83 -11.29 6.09
C TYR A 517 12.18 -12.47 5.18
N PHE A 518 11.56 -13.61 5.44
CA PHE A 518 11.63 -14.79 4.58
C PHE A 518 10.37 -15.64 4.73
N SER A 519 10.10 -16.50 3.75
CA SER A 519 8.89 -17.32 3.71
C SER A 519 9.22 -18.77 3.47
N THR A 520 8.46 -19.66 4.12
CA THR A 520 8.58 -21.10 3.99
C THR A 520 7.25 -21.75 3.61
N ILE A 521 7.31 -23.00 3.14
CA ILE A 521 6.15 -23.71 2.62
C ILE A 521 6.14 -25.17 3.08
N GLY A 522 4.96 -25.66 3.44
CA GLY A 522 4.70 -27.08 3.62
C GLY A 522 3.43 -27.51 2.88
N VAL A 523 3.42 -28.73 2.39
CA VAL A 523 2.26 -29.32 1.68
C VAL A 523 2.00 -30.72 2.20
N SER A 524 0.79 -30.97 2.67
CA SER A 524 0.34 -32.28 3.16
C SER A 524 -1.18 -32.38 3.05
N GLU A 525 -1.74 -33.57 3.17
CA GLU A 525 -3.18 -33.80 3.39
C GLU A 525 -3.58 -33.41 4.83
N ASN A 526 -2.63 -33.33 5.73
CA ASN A 526 -2.81 -32.91 7.11
C ASN A 526 -2.25 -31.49 7.30
N ILE A 527 -3.12 -30.54 7.67
CA ILE A 527 -2.75 -29.13 7.90
C ILE A 527 -1.66 -28.97 8.99
N VAL A 528 -1.68 -29.83 10.02
CA VAL A 528 -0.68 -29.80 11.08
C VAL A 528 0.70 -30.23 10.55
N ASP A 529 0.72 -31.25 9.70
CA ASP A 529 1.95 -31.75 9.07
C ASP A 529 2.50 -30.75 8.02
N ALA A 530 1.62 -30.14 7.23
CA ALA A 530 2.02 -29.06 6.33
C ALA A 530 2.64 -27.87 7.09
N SER A 531 2.04 -27.50 8.22
CA SER A 531 2.56 -26.42 9.09
C SER A 531 3.90 -26.80 9.73
N TRP A 532 4.02 -28.05 10.17
CA TRP A 532 5.26 -28.59 10.72
C TRP A 532 6.41 -28.51 9.70
N GLY A 533 6.16 -28.90 8.45
CA GLY A 533 7.16 -28.79 7.37
C GLY A 533 7.64 -27.34 7.17
N ALA A 534 6.72 -26.38 7.14
CA ALA A 534 7.07 -24.98 7.00
C ALA A 534 7.85 -24.42 8.22
N LEU A 535 7.50 -24.82 9.45
CA LEU A 535 8.23 -24.45 10.68
C LEU A 535 9.66 -25.01 10.70
N ILE A 536 9.85 -26.27 10.32
CA ILE A 536 11.18 -26.88 10.23
C ILE A 536 12.04 -26.11 9.23
N ASP A 537 11.54 -25.89 8.04
CA ASP A 537 12.28 -25.14 7.01
C ASP A 537 12.69 -23.76 7.51
N ALA A 538 11.84 -23.08 8.30
CA ALA A 538 12.17 -21.76 8.83
C ALA A 538 13.36 -21.79 9.79
N PHE A 539 13.39 -22.73 10.71
CA PHE A 539 14.48 -22.84 11.68
C PHE A 539 15.77 -23.33 11.02
N GLU A 540 15.70 -24.35 10.16
CA GLU A 540 16.86 -24.83 9.40
C GLU A 540 17.46 -23.72 8.52
N TYR A 541 16.60 -22.94 7.82
CA TYR A 541 17.05 -21.83 7.00
C TYR A 541 17.78 -20.77 7.81
N HIS A 542 17.19 -20.37 8.94
CA HIS A 542 17.81 -19.37 9.80
C HIS A 542 19.15 -19.83 10.39
N LEU A 543 19.24 -21.06 10.85
CA LEU A 543 20.50 -21.62 11.37
C LEU A 543 21.58 -21.71 10.29
N LEU A 544 21.20 -22.09 9.08
CA LEU A 544 22.10 -22.13 7.94
C LEU A 544 22.65 -20.73 7.61
N GLU A 545 21.79 -19.70 7.62
CA GLU A 545 22.20 -18.31 7.39
C GLU A 545 23.08 -17.75 8.52
N CYS A 546 22.91 -18.25 9.75
CA CYS A 546 23.79 -17.91 10.88
C CYS A 546 25.15 -18.63 10.81
N GLY A 547 25.36 -19.56 9.88
CA GLY A 547 26.60 -20.31 9.74
C GLY A 547 26.84 -21.34 10.84
N VAL A 548 25.76 -21.84 11.46
CA VAL A 548 25.80 -22.84 12.54
C VAL A 548 26.08 -24.25 12.00
#